data_c571831c795fbb40b4f59386b1134e86
#
_entry.id   c571831c795fbb40b4f59386b1134e86
#
_cell.length_a   1.000
_cell.length_b   1.000
_cell.length_c   1.000
_cell.angle_alpha   90.00
_cell.angle_beta   90.00
_cell.angle_gamma   90.00
#
_symmetry.space_group_name_H-M   'P 1'
#
loop_
_entity.id
_entity.type
_entity.pdbx_description
1 polymer ?
#
loop_
_entity_poly.entity_id
_entity_poly.type
_entity_poly.pdbx_seq_one_letter_code
_entity_poly.pdbx_strand_id
1 'polypeptide(L)'
;MAKDNTANRSGASSDVRMFLLYLLFVALFLGVQMFQGFSWLDIGMYMSGYKHFNSDPYASCFLAQWILTYDFTGMLCRLFSIDSFMGLRVLHLIYMLVMQTVIYFSLRRYIPRKFIIGGLLVATLGHYGSYTEITYNDYSALLLTFSLLSFHKGTVDSRPWLVCLSGLIAGVAVFFRIVNLTFIGIPMLSWLVSLRWNTGMMVGRRFLFFYSGMAAGVVLILLMLRCQGLLDVFLLSIGDALGIFADRGDCHSMLTIVRSMYNLYESVGANALFLVLLCVLVRLANRQKNPSVRLLTLSVAAVLTFLMMNFSNYSSNITMALCLIGAVLLFFAGSGVSTPSFAHLFIMSLYLPFVLPVGSNAEAVFYGKELTFLTIPLSLYLVWAVTGAAPAGWKKSAGWMLSLVCVVFLVLNLGRKQMEDGNRIHSRYTIDSALTRGIHTTADNAAMYNHLISRLGHVVPKGSYMICSFSLPMVPLLDCKPWAVFSTYYSSDRMNERYIRTAWQHTHRLPYVLLDNQKDIPGYGHIISRLSMIRPYRKVWTDGRYELYYYR
;
A
#
# COMPACT_ATOMS: atom_id res chain seq x y z
N MET A 1 32.08 26.24 -29.75
CA MET A 1 31.55 26.00 -28.37
C MET A 1 30.14 26.56 -28.08
N ALA A 2 29.55 27.46 -28.85
CA ALA A 2 28.22 28.03 -28.59
C ALA A 2 27.04 27.25 -29.19
N LYS A 3 27.25 26.37 -30.18
CA LYS A 3 26.17 25.58 -30.81
C LYS A 3 25.70 24.37 -30.00
N ASP A 4 26.50 23.83 -29.09
CA ASP A 4 26.15 22.67 -28.27
C ASP A 4 25.19 23.00 -27.09
N ASN A 5 25.17 24.26 -26.64
CA ASN A 5 24.31 24.66 -25.50
C ASN A 5 22.84 24.85 -25.86
N THR A 6 22.50 25.08 -27.13
CA THR A 6 21.08 25.26 -27.55
C THR A 6 20.39 23.93 -27.80
N ALA A 7 21.09 22.93 -28.33
CA ALA A 7 20.53 21.58 -28.50
C ALA A 7 20.26 20.89 -27.17
N ASN A 8 21.08 21.13 -26.15
CA ASN A 8 20.88 20.58 -24.81
C ASN A 8 19.71 21.25 -24.05
N ARG A 9 19.42 22.53 -24.32
CA ARG A 9 18.29 23.26 -23.73
C ARG A 9 16.92 22.84 -24.34
N SER A 10 16.88 22.59 -25.66
CA SER A 10 15.65 22.12 -26.34
C SER A 10 15.23 20.71 -25.90
N GLY A 11 16.18 19.81 -25.70
CA GLY A 11 15.95 18.47 -25.18
C GLY A 11 15.41 18.48 -23.72
N ALA A 12 15.98 19.35 -22.88
CA ALA A 12 15.55 19.45 -21.48
C ALA A 12 14.09 19.95 -21.33
N SER A 13 13.67 20.88 -22.20
CA SER A 13 12.29 21.42 -22.17
C SER A 13 11.25 20.39 -22.65
N SER A 14 11.57 19.59 -23.67
CA SER A 14 10.71 18.51 -24.17
C SER A 14 10.47 17.43 -23.10
N ASP A 15 11.50 17.10 -22.36
CA ASP A 15 11.47 16.05 -21.32
C ASP A 15 10.63 16.42 -20.10
N VAL A 16 10.71 17.69 -19.68
CA VAL A 16 9.88 18.21 -18.59
C VAL A 16 8.40 18.22 -19.02
N ARG A 17 8.10 18.61 -20.26
CA ARG A 17 6.73 18.59 -20.80
C ARG A 17 6.16 17.16 -20.81
N MET A 18 6.92 16.17 -21.26
CA MET A 18 6.47 14.77 -21.25
C MET A 18 6.18 14.27 -19.84
N PHE A 19 7.00 14.63 -18.86
CA PHE A 19 6.77 14.27 -17.47
C PHE A 19 5.54 14.99 -16.89
N LEU A 20 5.34 16.27 -17.18
CA LEU A 20 4.14 17.00 -16.75
C LEU A 20 2.87 16.43 -17.38
N LEU A 21 2.88 16.05 -18.65
CA LEU A 21 1.77 15.36 -19.30
C LEU A 21 1.49 14.00 -18.64
N TYR A 22 2.53 13.28 -18.25
CA TYR A 22 2.38 12.05 -17.48
C TYR A 22 1.73 12.32 -16.11
N LEU A 23 2.21 13.32 -15.34
CA LEU A 23 1.59 13.68 -14.06
C LEU A 23 0.13 14.11 -14.22
N LEU A 24 -0.19 14.85 -15.28
CA LEU A 24 -1.57 15.20 -15.60
C LEU A 24 -2.41 13.96 -15.89
N PHE A 25 -1.87 13.00 -16.65
CA PHE A 25 -2.56 11.70 -16.86
C PHE A 25 -2.81 10.99 -15.53
N VAL A 26 -1.81 10.90 -14.64
CA VAL A 26 -1.96 10.29 -13.31
C VAL A 26 -3.03 11.00 -12.49
N ALA A 27 -3.00 12.34 -12.47
CA ALA A 27 -3.98 13.14 -11.74
C ALA A 27 -5.40 12.92 -12.26
N LEU A 28 -5.60 12.87 -13.57
CA LEU A 28 -6.90 12.59 -14.20
C LEU A 28 -7.33 11.14 -13.96
N PHE A 29 -6.43 10.17 -14.14
CA PHE A 29 -6.72 8.76 -13.98
C PHE A 29 -7.12 8.40 -12.53
N LEU A 30 -6.37 8.87 -11.54
CA LEU A 30 -6.69 8.68 -10.13
C LEU A 30 -7.86 9.58 -9.71
N GLY A 31 -7.93 10.81 -10.24
CA GLY A 31 -9.01 11.75 -9.98
C GLY A 31 -10.39 11.20 -10.32
N VAL A 32 -10.53 10.56 -11.50
CA VAL A 32 -11.79 9.87 -11.86
C VAL A 32 -12.12 8.74 -10.89
N GLN A 33 -11.11 8.01 -10.42
CA GLN A 33 -11.30 6.90 -9.48
C GLN A 33 -11.73 7.36 -8.09
N MET A 34 -11.39 8.59 -7.68
CA MET A 34 -11.76 9.13 -6.37
C MET A 34 -13.28 9.22 -6.14
N PHE A 35 -14.07 9.34 -7.20
CA PHE A 35 -15.52 9.45 -7.12
C PHE A 35 -16.25 8.10 -7.03
N GLN A 36 -15.55 6.98 -7.14
CA GLN A 36 -16.17 5.65 -7.24
C GLN A 36 -15.61 4.68 -6.22
N GLY A 37 -16.49 3.81 -5.73
CA GLY A 37 -16.20 2.76 -4.78
C GLY A 37 -16.15 3.25 -3.33
N PHE A 38 -16.68 2.45 -2.42
CA PHE A 38 -16.67 2.72 -0.99
C PHE A 38 -16.39 1.42 -0.23
N SER A 39 -15.21 1.31 0.35
CA SER A 39 -14.83 0.14 1.13
C SER A 39 -15.63 0.08 2.44
N TRP A 40 -16.08 -1.10 2.83
CA TRP A 40 -16.78 -1.32 4.11
C TRP A 40 -15.85 -1.77 5.25
N LEU A 41 -14.56 -1.94 4.96
CA LEU A 41 -13.57 -2.34 5.97
C LEU A 41 -12.76 -1.15 6.50
N ASP A 42 -11.47 -1.14 6.24
CA ASP A 42 -10.45 -0.36 6.92
C ASP A 42 -10.59 1.16 6.79
N ILE A 43 -11.23 1.68 5.73
CA ILE A 43 -11.35 3.14 5.56
C ILE A 43 -12.12 3.80 6.70
N GLY A 44 -13.08 3.09 7.29
CA GLY A 44 -13.80 3.56 8.48
C GLY A 44 -12.90 3.65 9.70
N MET A 45 -11.98 2.69 9.86
CA MET A 45 -10.96 2.72 10.90
C MET A 45 -10.01 3.92 10.72
N TYR A 46 -9.54 4.16 9.49
CA TYR A 46 -8.69 5.30 9.20
C TYR A 46 -9.39 6.61 9.51
N MET A 47 -10.59 6.84 8.97
CA MET A 47 -11.36 8.06 9.22
C MET A 47 -11.62 8.29 10.71
N SER A 48 -12.06 7.25 11.43
CA SER A 48 -12.32 7.31 12.87
C SER A 48 -11.04 7.61 13.66
N GLY A 49 -9.94 6.96 13.29
CA GLY A 49 -8.64 7.17 13.92
C GLY A 49 -8.11 8.59 13.69
N TYR A 50 -8.18 9.12 12.47
CA TYR A 50 -7.73 10.48 12.16
C TYR A 50 -8.53 11.55 12.92
N LYS A 51 -9.83 11.31 13.15
CA LYS A 51 -10.68 12.24 13.89
C LYS A 51 -10.51 12.14 15.41
N HIS A 52 -10.38 10.93 15.95
CA HIS A 52 -10.62 10.70 17.37
C HIS A 52 -9.42 10.15 18.15
N PHE A 53 -8.40 9.58 17.49
CA PHE A 53 -7.27 8.93 18.17
C PHE A 53 -6.59 9.84 19.19
N ASN A 54 -6.26 11.08 18.81
CA ASN A 54 -5.54 12.00 19.71
C ASN A 54 -6.39 12.51 20.88
N SER A 55 -7.74 12.49 20.74
CA SER A 55 -8.62 12.92 21.83
C SER A 55 -8.87 11.82 22.84
N ASP A 56 -8.76 10.56 22.44
CA ASP A 56 -9.03 9.41 23.30
C ASP A 56 -8.24 8.16 22.82
N PRO A 57 -6.90 8.17 23.00
CA PRO A 57 -6.04 7.14 22.43
C PRO A 57 -6.25 5.76 23.07
N TYR A 58 -6.69 5.71 24.33
CA TYR A 58 -6.92 4.45 25.02
C TYR A 58 -8.24 3.77 24.63
N ALA A 59 -9.23 4.53 24.16
CA ALA A 59 -10.46 3.96 23.64
C ALA A 59 -10.22 3.03 22.45
N SER A 60 -9.17 3.31 21.68
CA SER A 60 -8.77 2.56 20.50
C SER A 60 -7.25 2.30 20.48
N CYS A 61 -6.70 1.82 21.61
CA CYS A 61 -5.26 1.63 21.81
C CYS A 61 -4.62 0.71 20.76
N PHE A 62 -5.37 -0.19 20.14
CA PHE A 62 -4.93 -0.98 19.01
C PHE A 62 -4.37 -0.13 17.85
N LEU A 63 -4.94 1.04 17.59
CA LEU A 63 -4.48 1.94 16.53
C LEU A 63 -3.08 2.51 16.80
N ALA A 64 -2.62 2.49 18.05
CA ALA A 64 -1.32 3.04 18.43
C ALA A 64 -0.12 2.28 17.82
N GLN A 65 -0.30 1.08 17.27
CA GLN A 65 0.75 0.42 16.49
C GLN A 65 1.11 1.16 15.18
N TRP A 66 0.23 2.07 14.72
CA TRP A 66 0.45 2.98 13.58
C TRP A 66 0.36 4.45 14.02
N ILE A 67 0.90 4.76 15.19
CA ILE A 67 0.67 6.00 15.93
C ILE A 67 0.91 7.26 15.10
N LEU A 68 2.02 7.33 14.34
CA LEU A 68 2.29 8.48 13.49
C LEU A 68 1.33 8.60 12.31
N THR A 69 0.78 7.50 11.82
CA THR A 69 -0.24 7.55 10.76
C THR A 69 -1.46 8.30 11.25
N TYR A 70 -1.94 8.00 12.45
CA TYR A 70 -3.13 8.63 13.01
C TYR A 70 -2.85 10.05 13.52
N ASP A 71 -1.74 10.26 14.21
CA ASP A 71 -1.37 11.58 14.73
C ASP A 71 -1.09 12.57 13.58
N PHE A 72 -0.20 12.20 12.66
CA PHE A 72 0.19 13.07 11.54
C PHE A 72 -0.95 13.33 10.57
N THR A 73 -1.70 12.29 10.15
CA THR A 73 -2.85 12.50 9.25
C THR A 73 -3.97 13.25 9.96
N GLY A 74 -4.22 12.97 11.25
CA GLY A 74 -5.17 13.73 12.06
C GLY A 74 -4.77 15.21 12.18
N MET A 75 -3.47 15.51 12.30
CA MET A 75 -2.97 16.88 12.25
C MET A 75 -3.23 17.54 10.89
N LEU A 76 -2.95 16.84 9.78
CA LEU A 76 -3.24 17.34 8.43
C LEU A 76 -4.74 17.57 8.24
N CYS A 77 -5.59 16.65 8.71
CA CYS A 77 -7.04 16.79 8.63
C CYS A 77 -7.52 18.05 9.38
N ARG A 78 -6.99 18.34 10.56
CA ARG A 78 -7.31 19.54 11.31
C ARG A 78 -6.79 20.81 10.61
N LEU A 79 -5.54 20.78 10.12
CA LEU A 79 -4.92 21.95 9.47
C LEU A 79 -5.65 22.37 8.19
N PHE A 80 -6.10 21.39 7.40
CA PHE A 80 -6.75 21.62 6.11
C PHE A 80 -8.27 21.44 6.15
N SER A 81 -8.87 21.31 7.35
CA SER A 81 -10.31 21.08 7.54
C SER A 81 -10.85 19.90 6.71
N ILE A 82 -10.09 18.80 6.66
CA ILE A 82 -10.47 17.58 5.97
C ILE A 82 -11.34 16.75 6.91
N ASP A 83 -12.63 16.69 6.63
CA ASP A 83 -13.63 16.00 7.44
C ASP A 83 -14.38 14.88 6.68
N SER A 84 -14.00 14.62 5.42
CA SER A 84 -14.66 13.68 4.51
C SER A 84 -13.71 12.63 3.93
N PHE A 85 -14.26 11.50 3.51
CA PHE A 85 -13.49 10.48 2.79
C PHE A 85 -12.91 11.01 1.47
N MET A 86 -13.63 11.92 0.79
CA MET A 86 -13.11 12.57 -0.41
C MET A 86 -11.83 13.36 -0.12
N GLY A 87 -11.77 14.05 1.01
CA GLY A 87 -10.55 14.77 1.42
C GLY A 87 -9.36 13.84 1.65
N LEU A 88 -9.58 12.64 2.22
CA LEU A 88 -8.51 11.63 2.38
C LEU A 88 -8.04 11.10 1.02
N ARG A 89 -8.92 11.00 0.02
CA ARG A 89 -8.58 10.62 -1.36
C ARG A 89 -7.74 11.68 -2.05
N VAL A 90 -8.02 12.95 -1.80
CA VAL A 90 -7.20 14.07 -2.29
C VAL A 90 -5.79 13.99 -1.69
N LEU A 91 -5.65 13.69 -0.40
CA LEU A 91 -4.34 13.49 0.23
C LEU A 91 -3.59 12.32 -0.41
N HIS A 92 -4.27 11.20 -0.69
CA HIS A 92 -3.66 10.07 -1.39
C HIS A 92 -3.19 10.45 -2.81
N LEU A 93 -4.00 11.21 -3.56
CA LEU A 93 -3.60 11.71 -4.88
C LEU A 93 -2.34 12.57 -4.81
N ILE A 94 -2.28 13.51 -3.85
CA ILE A 94 -1.09 14.36 -3.63
C ILE A 94 0.13 13.49 -3.30
N TYR A 95 -0.04 12.53 -2.40
CA TYR A 95 1.01 11.55 -2.07
C TYR A 95 1.55 10.85 -3.33
N MET A 96 0.66 10.32 -4.18
CA MET A 96 1.03 9.61 -5.40
C MET A 96 1.81 10.50 -6.37
N LEU A 97 1.41 11.75 -6.56
CA LEU A 97 2.11 12.72 -7.40
C LEU A 97 3.50 13.07 -6.85
N VAL A 98 3.60 13.26 -5.53
CA VAL A 98 4.89 13.54 -4.86
C VAL A 98 5.84 12.36 -5.00
N MET A 99 5.39 11.14 -4.68
CA MET A 99 6.22 9.93 -4.76
C MET A 99 6.77 9.71 -6.18
N GLN A 100 5.92 9.82 -7.20
CA GLN A 100 6.32 9.65 -8.59
C GLN A 100 7.28 10.74 -9.06
N THR A 101 7.08 11.97 -8.59
CA THR A 101 7.98 13.09 -8.86
C THR A 101 9.38 12.84 -8.28
N VAL A 102 9.45 12.39 -7.04
CA VAL A 102 10.70 12.03 -6.38
C VAL A 102 11.45 10.92 -7.14
N ILE A 103 10.74 9.86 -7.49
CA ILE A 103 11.32 8.73 -8.23
C ILE A 103 11.81 9.20 -9.60
N TYR A 104 11.04 9.98 -10.35
CA TYR A 104 11.44 10.51 -11.65
C TYR A 104 12.75 11.30 -11.57
N PHE A 105 12.83 12.28 -10.66
CA PHE A 105 14.03 13.11 -10.52
C PHE A 105 15.24 12.34 -9.99
N SER A 106 15.02 11.30 -9.20
CA SER A 106 16.09 10.44 -8.69
C SER A 106 16.65 9.52 -9.76
N LEU A 107 15.77 8.89 -10.57
CA LEU A 107 16.17 7.89 -11.56
C LEU A 107 16.76 8.46 -12.85
N ARG A 108 16.48 9.71 -13.21
CA ARG A 108 16.95 10.34 -14.48
C ARG A 108 18.47 10.36 -14.67
N ARG A 109 19.23 10.09 -13.60
CA ARG A 109 20.70 9.98 -13.65
C ARG A 109 21.18 8.59 -14.06
N TYR A 110 20.35 7.57 -13.89
CA TYR A 110 20.70 6.16 -14.02
C TYR A 110 20.13 5.53 -15.29
N ILE A 111 18.92 5.94 -15.69
CA ILE A 111 18.22 5.36 -16.82
C ILE A 111 17.58 6.43 -17.72
N PRO A 112 17.39 6.15 -19.02
CA PRO A 112 16.70 7.05 -19.94
C PRO A 112 15.25 7.31 -19.50
N ARG A 113 14.80 8.55 -19.60
CA ARG A 113 13.52 9.06 -19.10
C ARG A 113 12.30 8.29 -19.57
N LYS A 114 12.30 7.80 -20.82
CA LYS A 114 11.21 6.96 -21.38
C LYS A 114 10.94 5.70 -20.55
N PHE A 115 11.99 5.09 -19.94
CA PHE A 115 11.82 3.93 -19.07
C PHE A 115 11.32 4.32 -17.70
N ILE A 116 11.65 5.53 -17.21
CA ILE A 116 11.10 6.03 -15.96
C ILE A 116 9.60 6.26 -16.14
N ILE A 117 9.19 7.03 -17.13
CA ILE A 117 7.76 7.33 -17.39
C ILE A 117 6.99 6.05 -17.72
N GLY A 118 7.51 5.18 -18.59
CA GLY A 118 6.87 3.91 -18.90
C GLY A 118 6.74 2.99 -17.70
N GLY A 119 7.77 2.93 -16.85
CA GLY A 119 7.73 2.13 -15.63
C GLY A 119 6.77 2.67 -14.58
N LEU A 120 6.75 3.97 -14.38
CA LEU A 120 5.79 4.64 -13.50
C LEU A 120 4.36 4.46 -14.01
N LEU A 121 4.13 4.50 -15.34
CA LEU A 121 2.83 4.22 -15.94
C LEU A 121 2.38 2.78 -15.65
N VAL A 122 3.25 1.80 -15.85
CA VAL A 122 2.95 0.38 -15.54
C VAL A 122 2.64 0.22 -14.06
N ALA A 123 3.43 0.83 -13.17
CA ALA A 123 3.19 0.79 -11.74
C ALA A 123 1.84 1.43 -11.36
N THR A 124 1.52 2.60 -11.92
CA THR A 124 0.23 3.30 -11.69
C THR A 124 -0.96 2.46 -12.16
N LEU A 125 -0.88 1.90 -13.36
CA LEU A 125 -1.95 1.06 -13.89
C LEU A 125 -2.08 -0.27 -13.14
N GLY A 126 -0.97 -0.83 -12.67
CA GLY A 126 -0.93 -2.04 -11.86
C GLY A 126 -1.36 -1.83 -10.40
N HIS A 127 -1.44 -0.58 -9.94
CA HIS A 127 -1.87 -0.22 -8.59
C HIS A 127 -3.40 -0.25 -8.41
N TYR A 128 -4.14 -0.81 -9.35
CA TYR A 128 -5.58 -0.88 -9.27
C TYR A 128 -6.07 -1.76 -8.10
N GLY A 129 -7.27 -1.45 -7.58
CA GLY A 129 -7.89 -2.19 -6.47
C GLY A 129 -7.26 -1.93 -5.10
N SER A 130 -6.34 -0.96 -4.97
CA SER A 130 -5.87 -0.44 -3.68
C SER A 130 -6.88 0.53 -3.06
N TYR A 131 -6.64 0.84 -1.79
CA TYR A 131 -7.33 1.96 -1.15
C TYR A 131 -7.07 3.25 -1.93
N THR A 132 -8.10 4.05 -2.06
CA THR A 132 -8.01 5.38 -2.66
C THR A 132 -7.80 6.46 -1.62
N GLU A 133 -7.93 6.12 -0.35
CA GLU A 133 -7.68 6.96 0.83
C GLU A 133 -6.24 6.77 1.31
N ILE A 134 -5.67 7.82 1.91
CA ILE A 134 -4.32 7.76 2.46
C ILE A 134 -4.26 6.82 3.68
N THR A 135 -3.23 5.96 3.70
CA THR A 135 -3.03 4.90 4.70
C THR A 135 -1.59 4.87 5.23
N TYR A 136 -1.33 4.02 6.23
CA TYR A 136 0.04 3.76 6.70
C TYR A 136 0.96 3.18 5.62
N ASN A 137 0.40 2.50 4.61
CA ASN A 137 1.20 1.97 3.51
C ASN A 137 1.77 3.07 2.64
N ASP A 138 0.99 4.12 2.36
CA ASP A 138 1.43 5.27 1.58
C ASP A 138 2.62 5.98 2.25
N TYR A 139 2.53 6.24 3.54
CA TYR A 139 3.63 6.83 4.30
C TYR A 139 4.86 5.92 4.32
N SER A 140 4.66 4.61 4.52
CA SER A 140 5.74 3.63 4.50
C SER A 140 6.44 3.62 3.14
N ALA A 141 5.68 3.54 2.04
CA ALA A 141 6.23 3.54 0.69
C ALA A 141 7.02 4.81 0.38
N LEU A 142 6.50 5.99 0.74
CA LEU A 142 7.17 7.27 0.52
C LEU A 142 8.45 7.39 1.33
N LEU A 143 8.36 7.19 2.66
CA LEU A 143 9.49 7.37 3.56
C LEU A 143 10.61 6.37 3.27
N LEU A 144 10.28 5.10 3.03
CA LEU A 144 11.29 4.09 2.74
C LEU A 144 11.88 4.24 1.34
N THR A 145 11.12 4.75 0.36
CA THR A 145 11.68 5.15 -0.93
C THR A 145 12.69 6.31 -0.76
N PHE A 146 12.35 7.33 0.01
CA PHE A 146 13.28 8.43 0.33
C PHE A 146 14.51 7.94 1.08
N SER A 147 14.33 7.09 2.09
CA SER A 147 15.41 6.49 2.85
C SER A 147 16.35 5.72 1.92
N LEU A 148 15.83 4.84 1.07
CA LEU A 148 16.60 4.03 0.13
C LEU A 148 17.37 4.89 -0.87
N LEU A 149 16.73 5.89 -1.46
CA LEU A 149 17.38 6.81 -2.42
C LEU A 149 18.49 7.63 -1.73
N SER A 150 18.26 8.08 -0.49
CA SER A 150 19.27 8.79 0.31
C SER A 150 20.43 7.88 0.68
N PHE A 151 20.15 6.63 1.09
CA PHE A 151 21.17 5.61 1.35
C PHE A 151 22.02 5.33 0.13
N HIS A 152 21.37 5.04 -1.00
CA HIS A 152 22.06 4.78 -2.26
C HIS A 152 22.97 5.95 -2.67
N LYS A 153 22.42 7.17 -2.68
CA LYS A 153 23.17 8.38 -3.03
C LYS A 153 24.31 8.65 -2.04
N GLY A 154 24.06 8.51 -0.75
CA GLY A 154 25.09 8.67 0.28
C GLY A 154 26.21 7.65 0.15
N THR A 155 25.87 6.45 -0.30
CA THR A 155 26.83 5.35 -0.54
C THR A 155 27.64 5.60 -1.79
N VAL A 156 27.02 5.97 -2.92
CA VAL A 156 27.71 6.21 -4.21
C VAL A 156 28.56 7.48 -4.17
N ASP A 157 28.00 8.57 -3.67
CA ASP A 157 28.66 9.88 -3.62
C ASP A 157 29.60 10.02 -2.39
N SER A 158 29.75 8.97 -1.56
CA SER A 158 30.56 8.98 -0.34
C SER A 158 30.17 10.10 0.65
N ARG A 159 28.85 10.37 0.79
CA ARG A 159 28.28 11.40 1.66
C ARG A 159 27.67 10.78 2.93
N PRO A 160 28.40 10.69 4.05
CA PRO A 160 27.93 9.99 5.25
C PRO A 160 26.66 10.62 5.86
N TRP A 161 26.46 11.93 5.74
CA TRP A 161 25.27 12.60 6.23
C TRP A 161 23.98 12.13 5.53
N LEU A 162 24.04 11.78 4.23
CA LEU A 162 22.90 11.20 3.50
C LEU A 162 22.57 9.78 3.99
N VAL A 163 23.60 9.02 4.38
CA VAL A 163 23.43 7.70 4.97
C VAL A 163 22.79 7.82 6.36
N CYS A 164 23.22 8.79 7.16
CA CYS A 164 22.63 9.11 8.46
C CYS A 164 21.17 9.58 8.29
N LEU A 165 20.89 10.48 7.37
CA LEU A 165 19.52 10.93 7.03
C LEU A 165 18.63 9.76 6.60
N SER A 166 19.16 8.84 5.81
CA SER A 166 18.44 7.62 5.42
C SER A 166 18.04 6.82 6.65
N GLY A 167 18.97 6.59 7.58
CA GLY A 167 18.69 5.91 8.84
C GLY A 167 17.63 6.65 9.64
N LEU A 168 17.74 7.98 9.78
CA LEU A 168 16.77 8.79 10.52
C LEU A 168 15.35 8.65 9.94
N ILE A 169 15.23 8.76 8.62
CA ILE A 169 13.92 8.56 7.95
C ILE A 169 13.40 7.15 8.19
N ALA A 170 14.26 6.11 8.11
CA ALA A 170 13.87 4.74 8.39
C ALA A 170 13.40 4.55 9.84
N GLY A 171 14.09 5.18 10.81
CA GLY A 171 13.71 5.16 12.23
C GLY A 171 12.34 5.81 12.48
N VAL A 172 12.07 6.95 11.85
CA VAL A 172 10.75 7.60 11.89
C VAL A 172 9.67 6.73 11.24
N ALA A 173 9.98 6.08 10.12
CA ALA A 173 9.03 5.23 9.39
C ALA A 173 8.51 4.04 10.21
N VAL A 174 9.27 3.57 11.21
CA VAL A 174 8.84 2.48 12.12
C VAL A 174 7.53 2.83 12.84
N PHE A 175 7.31 4.10 13.18
CA PHE A 175 6.11 4.54 13.90
C PHE A 175 4.89 4.78 12.99
N PHE A 176 5.08 4.85 11.69
CA PHE A 176 3.97 4.75 10.72
C PHE A 176 3.51 3.30 10.56
N ARG A 177 4.45 2.35 10.61
CA ARG A 177 4.16 0.92 10.54
C ARG A 177 5.34 0.15 11.14
N ILE A 178 5.11 -0.63 12.19
CA ILE A 178 6.20 -1.31 12.93
C ILE A 178 7.02 -2.26 12.04
N VAL A 179 6.40 -2.87 11.03
CA VAL A 179 7.08 -3.77 10.09
C VAL A 179 8.19 -3.04 9.31
N ASN A 180 8.15 -1.72 9.21
CA ASN A 180 9.23 -0.92 8.61
C ASN A 180 10.58 -1.08 9.36
N LEU A 181 10.57 -1.62 10.58
CA LEU A 181 11.78 -2.01 11.29
C LEU A 181 12.64 -2.99 10.49
N THR A 182 12.03 -3.82 9.63
CA THR A 182 12.78 -4.73 8.74
C THR A 182 13.79 -3.99 7.88
N PHE A 183 13.60 -2.68 7.63
CA PHE A 183 14.52 -1.85 6.86
C PHE A 183 15.94 -1.73 7.47
N ILE A 184 16.10 -2.17 8.73
CA ILE A 184 17.41 -2.37 9.39
C ILE A 184 18.35 -3.27 8.57
N GLY A 185 17.82 -4.14 7.70
CA GLY A 185 18.59 -5.03 6.82
C GLY A 185 19.22 -4.36 5.60
N ILE A 186 18.86 -3.11 5.28
CA ILE A 186 19.36 -2.43 4.07
C ILE A 186 20.88 -2.31 3.99
N PRO A 187 21.60 -1.89 5.05
CA PRO A 187 23.06 -1.85 4.99
C PRO A 187 23.69 -3.22 4.72
N MET A 188 23.13 -4.29 5.31
CA MET A 188 23.60 -5.66 5.08
C MET A 188 23.40 -6.07 3.61
N LEU A 189 22.24 -5.79 3.02
CA LEU A 189 22.00 -6.03 1.60
C LEU A 189 22.99 -5.24 0.72
N SER A 190 23.24 -3.97 1.05
CA SER A 190 24.23 -3.13 0.36
C SER A 190 25.64 -3.75 0.42
N TRP A 191 26.01 -4.32 1.55
CA TRP A 191 27.28 -5.02 1.72
C TRP A 191 27.36 -6.25 0.82
N LEU A 192 26.35 -7.11 0.79
CA LEU A 192 26.29 -8.29 -0.09
C LEU A 192 26.40 -7.89 -1.57
N VAL A 193 25.73 -6.79 -1.96
CA VAL A 193 25.88 -6.23 -3.31
C VAL A 193 27.32 -5.79 -3.59
N SER A 194 27.97 -5.14 -2.62
CA SER A 194 29.36 -4.68 -2.79
C SER A 194 30.35 -5.83 -2.96
N LEU A 195 30.14 -6.95 -2.31
CA LEU A 195 30.96 -8.16 -2.48
C LEU A 195 30.83 -8.73 -3.90
N ARG A 196 29.60 -8.76 -4.46
CA ARG A 196 29.34 -9.36 -5.78
C ARG A 196 29.86 -8.50 -6.95
N TRP A 197 29.75 -7.17 -6.83
CA TRP A 197 30.11 -6.23 -7.92
C TRP A 197 31.43 -5.48 -7.66
N ASN A 198 32.18 -5.85 -6.64
CA ASN A 198 33.47 -5.26 -6.28
C ASN A 198 33.45 -3.71 -6.33
N THR A 199 32.45 -3.11 -5.72
CA THR A 199 32.15 -1.67 -5.88
C THR A 199 33.09 -0.77 -5.09
N GLY A 200 34.07 -1.32 -4.33
CA GLY A 200 34.96 -0.53 -3.47
C GLY A 200 34.25 0.29 -2.39
N MET A 201 32.94 0.10 -2.26
CA MET A 201 32.09 0.87 -1.33
C MET A 201 32.42 0.50 0.11
N MET A 202 33.11 1.39 0.82
CA MET A 202 33.51 1.20 2.21
C MET A 202 32.32 0.95 3.13
N VAL A 203 32.22 -0.25 3.65
CA VAL A 203 31.04 -0.76 4.32
C VAL A 203 30.98 -0.35 5.80
N GLY A 204 32.06 -0.49 6.54
CA GLY A 204 32.03 -0.42 8.03
C GLY A 204 31.51 0.91 8.60
N ARG A 205 32.06 2.06 8.17
CA ARG A 205 31.62 3.37 8.70
C ARG A 205 30.18 3.72 8.30
N ARG A 206 29.69 3.22 7.16
CA ARG A 206 28.33 3.49 6.66
C ARG A 206 27.28 2.75 7.45
N PHE A 207 27.56 1.56 7.94
CA PHE A 207 26.69 0.88 8.89
C PHE A 207 26.46 1.76 10.12
N LEU A 208 27.55 2.28 10.71
CA LEU A 208 27.46 3.13 11.88
C LEU A 208 26.61 4.38 11.64
N PHE A 209 26.80 5.09 10.52
CA PHE A 209 26.01 6.28 10.17
C PHE A 209 24.53 5.96 9.96
N PHE A 210 24.20 4.84 9.31
CA PHE A 210 22.81 4.44 9.14
C PHE A 210 22.15 4.10 10.46
N TYR A 211 22.78 3.26 11.28
CA TYR A 211 22.19 2.84 12.55
C TYR A 211 22.12 3.96 13.58
N SER A 212 23.11 4.85 13.62
CA SER A 212 23.02 6.04 14.48
C SER A 212 21.90 6.99 14.02
N GLY A 213 21.73 7.19 12.72
CA GLY A 213 20.59 7.93 12.19
C GLY A 213 19.26 7.26 12.56
N MET A 214 19.15 5.94 12.38
CA MET A 214 17.94 5.19 12.72
C MET A 214 17.62 5.27 14.22
N ALA A 215 18.62 5.10 15.07
CA ALA A 215 18.45 5.27 16.51
C ALA A 215 18.02 6.70 16.88
N ALA A 216 18.61 7.72 16.23
CA ALA A 216 18.21 9.11 16.43
C ALA A 216 16.75 9.35 16.02
N GLY A 217 16.29 8.79 14.88
CA GLY A 217 14.89 8.86 14.44
C GLY A 217 13.94 8.20 15.43
N VAL A 218 14.28 7.02 15.92
CA VAL A 218 13.49 6.30 16.94
C VAL A 218 13.41 7.13 18.22
N VAL A 219 14.55 7.59 18.75
CA VAL A 219 14.60 8.39 19.99
C VAL A 219 13.80 9.69 19.83
N LEU A 220 13.92 10.38 18.70
CA LEU A 220 13.17 11.60 18.43
C LEU A 220 11.65 11.37 18.55
N ILE A 221 11.15 10.30 17.93
CA ILE A 221 9.72 10.01 17.99
C ILE A 221 9.29 9.55 19.40
N LEU A 222 10.08 8.72 20.08
CA LEU A 222 9.77 8.33 21.46
C LEU A 222 9.70 9.54 22.39
N LEU A 223 10.61 10.51 22.25
CA LEU A 223 10.56 11.75 23.00
C LEU A 223 9.32 12.57 22.65
N MET A 224 8.98 12.69 21.37
CA MET A 224 7.76 13.36 20.93
C MET A 224 6.52 12.70 21.55
N LEU A 225 6.39 11.38 21.48
CA LEU A 225 5.29 10.63 22.08
C LEU A 225 5.23 10.81 23.60
N ARG A 226 6.39 10.87 24.25
CA ARG A 226 6.46 11.16 25.69
C ARG A 226 5.91 12.54 26.02
N CYS A 227 6.30 13.56 25.24
CA CYS A 227 5.80 14.93 25.42
C CYS A 227 4.29 15.05 25.16
N GLN A 228 3.75 14.25 24.24
CA GLN A 228 2.31 14.21 23.94
C GLN A 228 1.49 13.33 24.91
N GLY A 229 2.15 12.58 25.83
CA GLY A 229 1.46 11.61 26.70
C GLY A 229 0.98 10.34 25.98
N LEU A 230 1.48 10.07 24.77
CA LEU A 230 1.09 8.93 23.92
C LEU A 230 2.03 7.73 24.05
N LEU A 231 3.16 7.86 24.77
CA LEU A 231 4.17 6.81 24.85
C LEU A 231 3.62 5.53 25.48
N ASP A 232 2.85 5.64 26.57
CA ASP A 232 2.35 4.47 27.30
C ASP A 232 1.35 3.67 26.45
N VAL A 233 0.44 4.35 25.73
CA VAL A 233 -0.51 3.67 24.84
C VAL A 233 0.21 3.02 23.65
N PHE A 234 1.27 3.65 23.14
CA PHE A 234 2.11 3.06 22.10
C PHE A 234 2.80 1.79 22.59
N LEU A 235 3.46 1.82 23.75
CA LEU A 235 4.14 0.64 24.33
C LEU A 235 3.17 -0.49 24.63
N LEU A 236 1.96 -0.17 25.11
CA LEU A 236 0.89 -1.13 25.31
C LEU A 236 0.52 -1.83 23.98
N SER A 237 0.28 -1.05 22.93
CA SER A 237 -0.11 -1.56 21.62
C SER A 237 0.99 -2.42 20.97
N ILE A 238 2.26 -2.04 21.12
CA ILE A 238 3.39 -2.84 20.63
C ILE A 238 3.51 -4.17 21.40
N GLY A 239 3.36 -4.14 22.72
CA GLY A 239 3.34 -5.36 23.54
C GLY A 239 2.24 -6.33 23.08
N ASP A 240 1.08 -5.81 22.72
CA ASP A 240 -0.03 -6.59 22.17
C ASP A 240 0.29 -7.16 20.78
N ALA A 241 0.84 -6.33 19.89
CA ALA A 241 1.25 -6.76 18.55
C ALA A 241 2.28 -7.91 18.61
N LEU A 242 3.25 -7.83 19.51
CA LEU A 242 4.23 -8.91 19.73
C LEU A 242 3.58 -10.19 20.27
N GLY A 243 2.55 -10.06 21.11
CA GLY A 243 1.77 -11.19 21.60
C GLY A 243 1.01 -11.94 20.50
N ILE A 244 0.52 -11.23 19.49
CA ILE A 244 -0.18 -11.81 18.34
C ILE A 244 0.75 -12.74 17.53
N PHE A 245 1.99 -12.34 17.30
CA PHE A 245 2.94 -13.17 16.55
C PHE A 245 3.25 -14.52 17.23
N ALA A 246 3.05 -14.59 18.54
CA ALA A 246 3.25 -15.81 19.33
C ALA A 246 2.00 -16.69 19.39
N ASP A 247 0.81 -16.18 19.07
CA ASP A 247 -0.45 -16.92 19.13
C ASP A 247 -0.66 -17.72 17.83
N ARG A 248 -0.55 -19.06 17.94
CA ARG A 248 -0.68 -19.96 16.78
C ARG A 248 -2.07 -19.99 16.17
N GLY A 249 -3.09 -19.55 16.87
CA GLY A 249 -4.47 -19.48 16.39
C GLY A 249 -4.79 -18.21 15.61
N ASP A 250 -3.89 -17.23 15.64
CA ASP A 250 -4.13 -15.94 15.00
C ASP A 250 -3.69 -15.94 13.53
N CYS A 251 -4.44 -15.22 12.70
CA CYS A 251 -4.11 -15.03 11.29
C CYS A 251 -2.79 -14.24 11.06
N HIS A 252 -2.25 -13.59 12.09
CA HIS A 252 -0.96 -12.91 12.08
C HIS A 252 0.17 -13.73 12.73
N SER A 253 -0.07 -15.01 13.00
CA SER A 253 0.97 -15.89 13.54
C SER A 253 2.17 -16.00 12.59
N MET A 254 3.34 -16.26 13.15
CA MET A 254 4.58 -16.42 12.37
C MET A 254 4.44 -17.46 11.26
N LEU A 255 3.71 -18.56 11.52
CA LEU A 255 3.45 -19.60 10.53
C LEU A 255 2.58 -19.10 9.38
N THR A 256 1.54 -18.33 9.68
CA THR A 256 0.66 -17.72 8.67
C THR A 256 1.42 -16.72 7.80
N ILE A 257 2.29 -15.90 8.40
CA ILE A 257 3.17 -14.98 7.67
C ILE A 257 4.08 -15.75 6.71
N VAL A 258 4.77 -16.80 7.19
CA VAL A 258 5.65 -17.62 6.34
C VAL A 258 4.87 -18.25 5.18
N ARG A 259 3.68 -18.78 5.45
CA ARG A 259 2.80 -19.35 4.41
C ARG A 259 2.34 -18.27 3.40
N SER A 260 1.96 -17.09 3.87
CA SER A 260 1.58 -15.97 3.00
C SER A 260 2.75 -15.54 2.09
N MET A 261 3.97 -15.51 2.63
CA MET A 261 5.16 -15.19 1.84
C MET A 261 5.48 -16.29 0.81
N TYR A 262 5.33 -17.56 1.18
CA TYR A 262 5.49 -18.67 0.23
C TYR A 262 4.49 -18.55 -0.94
N ASN A 263 3.22 -18.36 -0.64
CA ASN A 263 2.16 -18.18 -1.65
C ASN A 263 2.43 -16.96 -2.54
N LEU A 264 2.97 -15.87 -1.96
CA LEU A 264 3.39 -14.69 -2.71
C LEU A 264 4.47 -15.04 -3.74
N TYR A 265 5.55 -15.69 -3.32
CA TYR A 265 6.66 -16.02 -4.21
C TYR A 265 6.26 -17.03 -5.29
N GLU A 266 5.44 -18.01 -4.95
CA GLU A 266 4.86 -18.96 -5.90
C GLU A 266 4.05 -18.24 -6.97
N SER A 267 3.12 -17.38 -6.55
CA SER A 267 2.26 -16.61 -7.46
C SER A 267 3.06 -15.62 -8.34
N VAL A 268 4.04 -14.91 -7.76
CA VAL A 268 4.92 -14.00 -8.51
C VAL A 268 5.77 -14.77 -9.52
N GLY A 269 6.29 -15.94 -9.14
CA GLY A 269 7.06 -16.82 -10.04
C GLY A 269 6.23 -17.33 -11.21
N ALA A 270 5.01 -17.79 -10.97
CA ALA A 270 4.08 -18.21 -12.03
C ALA A 270 3.73 -17.07 -13.01
N ASN A 271 3.50 -15.86 -12.49
CA ASN A 271 3.26 -14.68 -13.32
C ASN A 271 4.51 -14.24 -14.11
N ALA A 272 5.71 -14.37 -13.54
CA ALA A 272 6.96 -14.11 -14.24
C ALA A 272 7.15 -15.08 -15.41
N LEU A 273 6.92 -16.37 -15.21
CA LEU A 273 6.94 -17.37 -16.27
C LEU A 273 5.91 -17.06 -17.36
N PHE A 274 4.69 -16.69 -16.97
CA PHE A 274 3.65 -16.28 -17.90
C PHE A 274 4.09 -15.10 -18.78
N LEU A 275 4.68 -14.05 -18.19
CA LEU A 275 5.17 -12.90 -18.95
C LEU A 275 6.28 -13.28 -19.94
N VAL A 276 7.16 -14.20 -19.58
CA VAL A 276 8.18 -14.72 -20.48
C VAL A 276 7.53 -15.48 -21.65
N LEU A 277 6.59 -16.37 -21.37
CA LEU A 277 5.84 -17.12 -22.40
C LEU A 277 5.02 -16.18 -23.30
N LEU A 278 4.40 -15.14 -22.74
CA LEU A 278 3.70 -14.10 -23.49
C LEU A 278 4.66 -13.35 -24.42
N CYS A 279 5.86 -13.02 -23.97
CA CYS A 279 6.88 -12.39 -24.80
C CYS A 279 7.29 -13.28 -25.97
N VAL A 280 7.45 -14.59 -25.74
CA VAL A 280 7.71 -15.60 -26.78
C VAL A 280 6.55 -15.65 -27.79
N LEU A 281 5.32 -15.73 -27.32
CA LEU A 281 4.12 -15.76 -28.18
C LEU A 281 4.00 -14.52 -29.07
N VAL A 282 4.20 -13.34 -28.49
CA VAL A 282 4.26 -12.07 -29.26
C VAL A 282 5.43 -12.07 -30.26
N ARG A 283 6.56 -12.70 -29.90
CA ARG A 283 7.70 -12.85 -30.80
C ARG A 283 7.35 -13.74 -32.00
N LEU A 284 6.69 -14.85 -31.76
CA LEU A 284 6.22 -15.75 -32.82
C LEU A 284 5.21 -15.04 -33.73
N ALA A 285 4.24 -14.30 -33.14
CA ALA A 285 3.30 -13.49 -33.92
C ALA A 285 4.01 -12.48 -34.83
N ASN A 286 5.03 -11.79 -34.34
CA ASN A 286 5.78 -10.81 -35.10
C ASN A 286 6.64 -11.42 -36.24
N ARG A 287 6.89 -12.73 -36.21
CA ARG A 287 7.59 -13.46 -37.28
C ARG A 287 6.66 -13.95 -38.39
N GLN A 288 5.34 -13.97 -38.13
CA GLN A 288 4.36 -14.43 -39.13
C GLN A 288 4.28 -13.44 -40.30
N LYS A 289 4.40 -13.97 -41.53
CA LYS A 289 4.23 -13.21 -42.76
C LYS A 289 2.74 -13.02 -43.10
N ASN A 290 1.91 -13.99 -42.76
CA ASN A 290 0.46 -13.94 -42.98
C ASN A 290 -0.20 -13.02 -41.94
N PRO A 291 -0.85 -11.91 -42.34
CA PRO A 291 -1.46 -10.94 -41.44
C PRO A 291 -2.60 -11.55 -40.61
N SER A 292 -3.38 -12.48 -41.14
CA SER A 292 -4.46 -13.14 -40.43
C SER A 292 -3.94 -14.04 -39.31
N VAL A 293 -2.89 -14.82 -39.53
CA VAL A 293 -2.25 -15.65 -38.54
C VAL A 293 -1.60 -14.77 -37.45
N ARG A 294 -0.98 -13.68 -37.86
CA ARG A 294 -0.41 -12.70 -36.91
C ARG A 294 -1.48 -12.08 -36.01
N LEU A 295 -2.61 -11.64 -36.58
CA LEU A 295 -3.73 -11.06 -35.84
C LEU A 295 -4.31 -12.08 -34.86
N LEU A 296 -4.56 -13.29 -35.32
CA LEU A 296 -5.05 -14.39 -34.46
C LEU A 296 -4.13 -14.65 -33.27
N THR A 297 -2.82 -14.76 -33.52
CA THR A 297 -1.85 -15.01 -32.44
C THR A 297 -1.81 -13.85 -31.42
N LEU A 298 -1.92 -12.61 -31.88
CA LEU A 298 -1.98 -11.43 -30.99
C LEU A 298 -3.30 -11.40 -30.21
N SER A 299 -4.42 -11.78 -30.84
CA SER A 299 -5.71 -11.88 -30.16
C SER A 299 -5.68 -12.97 -29.06
N VAL A 300 -5.10 -14.13 -29.36
CA VAL A 300 -4.91 -15.18 -28.36
C VAL A 300 -4.02 -14.67 -27.20
N ALA A 301 -2.93 -13.97 -27.49
CA ALA A 301 -2.09 -13.36 -26.47
C ALA A 301 -2.86 -12.36 -25.59
N ALA A 302 -3.74 -11.54 -26.19
CA ALA A 302 -4.56 -10.58 -25.46
C ALA A 302 -5.58 -11.28 -24.56
N VAL A 303 -6.28 -12.30 -25.08
CA VAL A 303 -7.23 -13.08 -24.30
C VAL A 303 -6.54 -13.80 -23.14
N LEU A 304 -5.41 -14.44 -23.37
CA LEU A 304 -4.65 -15.11 -22.31
C LEU A 304 -4.19 -14.12 -21.23
N THR A 305 -3.74 -12.93 -21.64
CA THR A 305 -3.35 -11.88 -20.68
C THR A 305 -4.55 -11.42 -19.85
N PHE A 306 -5.69 -11.18 -20.50
CA PHE A 306 -6.92 -10.80 -19.81
C PHE A 306 -7.39 -11.90 -18.85
N LEU A 307 -7.41 -13.15 -19.27
CA LEU A 307 -7.80 -14.28 -18.44
C LEU A 307 -6.87 -14.43 -17.22
N MET A 308 -5.56 -14.41 -17.44
CA MET A 308 -4.59 -14.50 -16.32
C MET A 308 -4.77 -13.37 -15.31
N MET A 309 -4.93 -12.13 -15.78
CA MET A 309 -5.15 -10.98 -14.90
C MET A 309 -6.51 -11.00 -14.22
N ASN A 310 -7.51 -11.65 -14.84
CA ASN A 310 -8.86 -11.73 -14.30
C ASN A 310 -9.03 -12.88 -13.31
N PHE A 311 -8.45 -14.05 -13.59
CA PHE A 311 -8.53 -15.24 -12.71
C PHE A 311 -7.54 -15.18 -11.54
N SER A 312 -6.34 -14.64 -11.74
CA SER A 312 -5.53 -14.25 -10.59
C SER A 312 -6.18 -13.02 -10.00
N ASN A 313 -6.77 -13.11 -8.83
CA ASN A 313 -7.30 -11.94 -8.10
C ASN A 313 -6.25 -10.82 -7.91
N TYR A 314 -5.06 -10.94 -8.51
CA TYR A 314 -3.84 -10.24 -8.19
C TYR A 314 -3.10 -9.74 -9.43
N SER A 315 -3.64 -8.70 -10.07
CA SER A 315 -2.86 -7.93 -11.07
C SER A 315 -1.55 -7.35 -10.48
N SER A 316 -1.51 -7.17 -9.16
CA SER A 316 -0.31 -6.82 -8.39
C SER A 316 0.83 -7.82 -8.57
N ASN A 317 0.54 -9.10 -8.79
CA ASN A 317 1.54 -10.12 -9.04
C ASN A 317 2.33 -9.85 -10.33
N ILE A 318 1.72 -9.24 -11.34
CA ILE A 318 2.39 -8.91 -12.60
C ILE A 318 3.41 -7.79 -12.41
N THR A 319 3.12 -6.76 -11.60
CA THR A 319 4.09 -5.71 -11.32
C THR A 319 5.29 -6.26 -10.55
N MET A 320 5.05 -7.13 -9.57
CA MET A 320 6.10 -7.82 -8.84
C MET A 320 6.86 -8.84 -9.71
N ALA A 321 6.18 -9.53 -10.63
CA ALA A 321 6.79 -10.43 -11.60
C ALA A 321 7.75 -9.69 -12.55
N LEU A 322 7.42 -8.49 -12.99
CA LEU A 322 8.34 -7.62 -13.74
C LEU A 322 9.58 -7.27 -12.92
N CYS A 323 9.43 -7.02 -11.63
CA CYS A 323 10.57 -6.79 -10.72
C CYS A 323 11.45 -8.05 -10.61
N LEU A 324 10.85 -9.23 -10.49
CA LEU A 324 11.57 -10.51 -10.43
C LEU A 324 12.31 -10.79 -11.75
N ILE A 325 11.67 -10.57 -12.89
CA ILE A 325 12.33 -10.72 -14.21
C ILE A 325 13.55 -9.79 -14.29
N GLY A 326 13.42 -8.54 -13.87
CA GLY A 326 14.53 -7.61 -13.79
C GLY A 326 15.68 -8.12 -12.92
N ALA A 327 15.36 -8.71 -11.74
CA ALA A 327 16.35 -9.28 -10.84
C ALA A 327 17.12 -10.45 -11.49
N VAL A 328 16.38 -11.38 -12.12
CA VAL A 328 16.96 -12.52 -12.85
C VAL A 328 17.86 -12.03 -13.99
N LEU A 329 17.39 -11.05 -14.77
CA LEU A 329 18.19 -10.48 -15.86
C LEU A 329 19.46 -9.80 -15.37
N LEU A 330 19.41 -9.06 -14.27
CA LEU A 330 20.60 -8.46 -13.67
C LEU A 330 21.61 -9.51 -13.23
N PHE A 331 21.12 -10.60 -12.62
CA PHE A 331 21.99 -11.68 -12.14
C PHE A 331 22.73 -12.39 -13.28
N PHE A 332 22.04 -12.68 -14.39
CA PHE A 332 22.62 -13.38 -15.54
C PHE A 332 23.37 -12.46 -16.51
N ALA A 333 22.97 -11.21 -16.70
CA ALA A 333 23.64 -10.29 -17.62
C ALA A 333 24.99 -9.76 -17.10
N GLY A 334 25.23 -9.85 -15.80
CA GLY A 334 26.48 -9.46 -15.17
C GLY A 334 26.85 -7.98 -15.38
N SER A 335 28.15 -7.68 -15.33
CA SER A 335 28.70 -6.32 -15.44
C SER A 335 28.60 -5.68 -16.84
N GLY A 336 28.25 -6.48 -17.85
CA GLY A 336 28.18 -5.98 -19.24
C GLY A 336 26.99 -5.09 -19.56
N VAL A 337 25.92 -5.13 -18.76
CA VAL A 337 24.65 -4.41 -19.02
C VAL A 337 24.41 -3.28 -18.03
N SER A 338 25.07 -3.29 -16.87
CA SER A 338 24.80 -2.34 -15.80
C SER A 338 26.06 -1.80 -15.13
N THR A 339 26.05 -0.51 -14.77
CA THR A 339 27.06 0.05 -13.87
C THR A 339 26.88 -0.49 -12.44
N PRO A 340 27.96 -0.59 -11.64
CA PRO A 340 27.85 -1.02 -10.24
C PRO A 340 26.84 -0.18 -9.43
N SER A 341 26.78 1.14 -9.69
CA SER A 341 25.83 2.05 -9.04
C SER A 341 24.39 1.74 -9.41
N PHE A 342 24.11 1.42 -10.67
CA PHE A 342 22.78 0.98 -11.10
C PHE A 342 22.40 -0.36 -10.47
N ALA A 343 23.29 -1.35 -10.49
CA ALA A 343 23.05 -2.66 -9.87
C ALA A 343 22.75 -2.52 -8.37
N HIS A 344 23.50 -1.67 -7.66
CA HIS A 344 23.26 -1.35 -6.26
C HIS A 344 21.86 -0.76 -6.05
N LEU A 345 21.49 0.28 -6.83
CA LEU A 345 20.17 0.91 -6.73
C LEU A 345 19.05 -0.11 -6.98
N PHE A 346 19.19 -0.90 -8.03
CA PHE A 346 18.18 -1.88 -8.43
C PHE A 346 17.97 -2.95 -7.35
N ILE A 347 19.04 -3.59 -6.86
CA ILE A 347 18.93 -4.64 -5.84
C ILE A 347 18.37 -4.07 -4.54
N MET A 348 18.82 -2.87 -4.14
CA MET A 348 18.25 -2.19 -2.97
C MET A 348 16.76 -1.91 -3.15
N SER A 349 16.32 -1.52 -4.37
CA SER A 349 14.91 -1.27 -4.65
C SER A 349 14.03 -2.51 -4.55
N LEU A 350 14.56 -3.72 -4.81
CA LEU A 350 13.84 -4.99 -4.67
C LEU A 350 13.43 -5.27 -3.21
N TYR A 351 14.13 -4.65 -2.25
CA TYR A 351 13.77 -4.78 -0.84
C TYR A 351 12.35 -4.28 -0.57
N LEU A 352 11.92 -3.23 -1.24
CA LEU A 352 10.60 -2.64 -1.04
C LEU A 352 9.47 -3.64 -1.32
N PRO A 353 9.31 -4.18 -2.54
CA PRO A 353 8.19 -5.08 -2.85
C PRO A 353 8.33 -6.50 -2.27
N PHE A 354 9.54 -6.97 -1.94
CA PHE A 354 9.74 -8.36 -1.53
C PHE A 354 10.00 -8.55 -0.03
N VAL A 355 10.43 -7.54 0.70
CA VAL A 355 10.73 -7.67 2.14
C VAL A 355 9.73 -6.90 3.01
N LEU A 356 9.32 -5.71 2.62
CA LEU A 356 8.37 -4.92 3.41
C LEU A 356 6.97 -5.53 3.55
N PRO A 357 6.44 -6.34 2.62
CA PRO A 357 5.19 -7.07 2.83
C PRO A 357 5.27 -8.13 3.93
N VAL A 358 6.46 -8.51 4.39
CA VAL A 358 6.64 -9.44 5.52
C VAL A 358 5.94 -8.86 6.75
N GLY A 359 5.16 -9.68 7.42
CA GLY A 359 4.36 -9.26 8.58
C GLY A 359 2.92 -8.89 8.23
N SER A 360 2.54 -8.95 6.94
CA SER A 360 1.15 -8.89 6.51
C SER A 360 0.60 -10.32 6.35
N ASN A 361 -0.51 -10.61 6.97
CA ASN A 361 -1.13 -11.94 6.94
C ASN A 361 -1.95 -12.18 5.67
N ALA A 362 -2.68 -11.15 5.28
CA ALA A 362 -3.54 -11.23 4.13
C ALA A 362 -2.84 -10.54 2.97
N GLU A 363 -2.53 -11.32 1.93
CA GLU A 363 -2.20 -10.70 0.66
C GLU A 363 -0.94 -9.82 0.70
N ALA A 364 0.19 -10.40 1.12
CA ALA A 364 1.50 -9.75 0.97
C ALA A 364 1.68 -9.16 -0.44
N VAL A 365 1.04 -9.77 -1.45
CA VAL A 365 0.92 -9.26 -2.82
C VAL A 365 0.23 -7.91 -2.88
N PHE A 366 -0.82 -7.73 -2.10
CA PHE A 366 -1.60 -6.50 -2.07
C PHE A 366 -0.75 -5.29 -1.65
N TYR A 367 0.09 -5.48 -0.64
CA TYR A 367 1.02 -4.44 -0.18
C TYR A 367 2.26 -4.31 -1.09
N GLY A 368 2.72 -5.42 -1.68
CA GLY A 368 3.91 -5.42 -2.55
C GLY A 368 3.77 -4.49 -3.75
N LYS A 369 2.57 -4.39 -4.36
CA LYS A 369 2.34 -3.52 -5.52
C LYS A 369 2.58 -2.03 -5.23
N GLU A 370 2.25 -1.55 -4.03
CA GLU A 370 2.43 -0.17 -3.60
C GLU A 370 3.91 0.21 -3.54
N LEU A 371 4.79 -0.77 -3.42
CA LEU A 371 6.22 -0.63 -3.25
C LEU A 371 7.01 -0.82 -4.56
N THR A 372 6.34 -1.07 -5.69
CA THR A 372 7.00 -1.36 -6.98
C THR A 372 7.38 -0.13 -7.80
N PHE A 373 6.90 1.07 -7.45
CA PHE A 373 7.10 2.30 -8.23
C PHE A 373 8.57 2.65 -8.51
N LEU A 374 9.47 2.36 -7.57
CA LEU A 374 10.90 2.56 -7.77
C LEU A 374 11.52 1.45 -8.63
N THR A 375 11.07 0.21 -8.47
CA THR A 375 11.71 -0.98 -9.04
C THR A 375 11.31 -1.23 -10.50
N ILE A 376 10.04 -1.01 -10.88
CA ILE A 376 9.55 -1.28 -12.24
C ILE A 376 10.31 -0.47 -13.31
N PRO A 377 10.54 0.83 -13.19
CA PRO A 377 11.33 1.58 -14.18
C PRO A 377 12.72 0.99 -14.42
N LEU A 378 13.37 0.55 -13.35
CA LEU A 378 14.69 -0.09 -13.41
C LEU A 378 14.62 -1.47 -14.10
N SER A 379 13.60 -2.26 -13.78
CA SER A 379 13.33 -3.56 -14.42
C SER A 379 13.10 -3.42 -15.93
N LEU A 380 12.26 -2.46 -16.33
CA LEU A 380 11.99 -2.20 -17.76
C LEU A 380 13.23 -1.80 -18.52
N TYR A 381 14.09 -0.99 -17.90
CA TYR A 381 15.38 -0.64 -18.50
C TYR A 381 16.26 -1.88 -18.69
N LEU A 382 16.34 -2.78 -17.69
CA LEU A 382 17.09 -4.03 -17.80
C LEU A 382 16.54 -4.95 -18.91
N VAL A 383 15.22 -5.15 -18.94
CA VAL A 383 14.57 -5.91 -20.02
C VAL A 383 14.95 -5.33 -21.40
N TRP A 384 14.91 -4.02 -21.54
CA TRP A 384 15.26 -3.36 -22.80
C TRP A 384 16.75 -3.50 -23.14
N ALA A 385 17.64 -3.35 -22.16
CA ALA A 385 19.08 -3.45 -22.36
C ALA A 385 19.48 -4.87 -22.78
N VAL A 386 18.97 -5.88 -22.08
CA VAL A 386 19.24 -7.30 -22.40
C VAL A 386 18.61 -7.70 -23.74
N THR A 387 17.36 -7.32 -24.01
CA THR A 387 16.70 -7.63 -25.30
C THR A 387 17.31 -6.86 -26.46
N GLY A 388 17.99 -5.74 -26.21
CA GLY A 388 18.75 -4.98 -27.20
C GLY A 388 20.01 -5.69 -27.66
N ALA A 389 20.63 -6.49 -26.80
CA ALA A 389 21.79 -7.35 -27.13
C ALA A 389 21.37 -8.71 -27.73
N ALA A 390 20.08 -9.06 -27.65
CA ALA A 390 19.55 -10.32 -28.19
C ALA A 390 19.27 -10.22 -29.71
N PRO A 391 19.08 -11.36 -30.43
CA PRO A 391 18.76 -11.36 -31.85
C PRO A 391 17.58 -10.44 -32.23
N ALA A 392 17.67 -9.84 -33.43
CA ALA A 392 16.74 -8.81 -33.89
C ALA A 392 15.25 -9.17 -33.66
N GLY A 393 14.48 -8.24 -33.14
CA GLY A 393 13.03 -8.35 -32.93
C GLY A 393 12.58 -8.66 -31.51
N TRP A 394 13.44 -9.12 -30.58
CA TRP A 394 13.05 -9.33 -29.19
C TRP A 394 12.64 -8.04 -28.48
N LYS A 395 13.38 -6.96 -28.74
CA LYS A 395 13.07 -5.62 -28.23
C LYS A 395 11.69 -5.13 -28.64
N LYS A 396 11.31 -5.34 -29.92
CA LYS A 396 9.98 -5.02 -30.42
C LYS A 396 8.90 -5.86 -29.75
N SER A 397 9.17 -7.14 -29.55
CA SER A 397 8.22 -8.07 -28.91
C SER A 397 8.01 -7.75 -27.44
N ALA A 398 9.07 -7.41 -26.68
CA ALA A 398 8.96 -6.95 -25.30
C ALA A 398 8.15 -5.64 -25.19
N GLY A 399 8.35 -4.70 -26.12
CA GLY A 399 7.55 -3.48 -26.20
C GLY A 399 6.06 -3.75 -26.45
N TRP A 400 5.73 -4.62 -27.37
CA TRP A 400 4.33 -5.03 -27.64
C TRP A 400 3.70 -5.77 -26.46
N MET A 401 4.45 -6.69 -25.82
CA MET A 401 3.99 -7.36 -24.60
C MET A 401 3.65 -6.35 -23.51
N LEU A 402 4.53 -5.39 -23.26
CA LEU A 402 4.31 -4.37 -22.24
C LEU A 402 3.10 -3.49 -22.57
N SER A 403 2.94 -3.10 -23.83
CA SER A 403 1.76 -2.34 -24.29
C SER A 403 0.47 -3.12 -24.06
N LEU A 404 0.47 -4.42 -24.36
CA LEU A 404 -0.66 -5.31 -24.12
C LEU A 404 -1.01 -5.38 -22.63
N VAL A 405 -0.01 -5.55 -21.75
CA VAL A 405 -0.19 -5.54 -20.28
C VAL A 405 -0.82 -4.22 -19.82
N CYS A 406 -0.32 -3.07 -20.32
CA CYS A 406 -0.88 -1.75 -19.99
C CYS A 406 -2.33 -1.59 -20.44
N VAL A 407 -2.68 -2.04 -21.67
CA VAL A 407 -4.05 -1.99 -22.17
C VAL A 407 -4.98 -2.85 -21.32
N VAL A 408 -4.56 -4.07 -20.99
CA VAL A 408 -5.36 -4.95 -20.12
C VAL A 408 -5.51 -4.35 -18.72
N PHE A 409 -4.47 -3.79 -18.13
CA PHE A 409 -4.58 -3.06 -16.85
C PHE A 409 -5.57 -1.90 -16.94
N LEU A 410 -5.53 -1.11 -18.03
CA LEU A 410 -6.46 0.01 -18.21
C LEU A 410 -7.91 -0.49 -18.29
N VAL A 411 -8.19 -1.53 -19.08
CA VAL A 411 -9.52 -2.14 -19.20
C VAL A 411 -10.01 -2.67 -17.86
N LEU A 412 -9.15 -3.36 -17.11
CA LEU A 412 -9.50 -3.87 -15.80
C LEU A 412 -9.76 -2.75 -14.78
N ASN A 413 -8.99 -1.66 -14.83
CA ASN A 413 -9.25 -0.49 -13.98
C ASN A 413 -10.60 0.17 -14.27
N LEU A 414 -11.04 0.18 -15.52
CA LEU A 414 -12.32 0.77 -15.91
C LEU A 414 -13.52 -0.13 -15.58
N GLY A 415 -13.36 -1.45 -15.67
CA GLY A 415 -14.46 -2.41 -15.62
C GLY A 415 -14.55 -3.30 -14.38
N ARG A 416 -13.55 -3.29 -13.48
CA ARG A 416 -13.48 -4.29 -12.42
C ARG A 416 -13.85 -3.78 -11.03
N LYS A 417 -14.14 -4.76 -10.15
CA LYS A 417 -14.43 -4.62 -8.74
C LYS A 417 -13.36 -3.79 -8.02
N GLN A 418 -13.77 -2.75 -7.35
CA GLN A 418 -12.93 -1.95 -6.50
C GLN A 418 -13.00 -2.50 -5.08
N MET A 419 -11.94 -3.14 -4.65
CA MET A 419 -11.86 -3.79 -3.34
C MET A 419 -13.19 -4.50 -2.95
N GLU A 420 -13.83 -4.01 -1.94
CA GLU A 420 -15.02 -4.63 -1.33
C GLU A 420 -16.34 -4.09 -1.89
N ASP A 421 -16.31 -3.10 -2.77
CA ASP A 421 -17.53 -2.43 -3.24
C ASP A 421 -18.13 -3.02 -4.53
N GLY A 422 -17.49 -3.86 -5.24
CA GLY A 422 -18.02 -4.38 -6.50
C GLY A 422 -17.52 -3.61 -7.73
N ASN A 423 -18.21 -3.79 -8.89
CA ASN A 423 -17.76 -3.24 -10.16
C ASN A 423 -18.04 -1.73 -10.23
N ARG A 424 -17.04 -0.94 -10.64
CA ARG A 424 -17.15 0.52 -10.82
C ARG A 424 -18.30 0.95 -11.72
N ILE A 425 -18.62 0.18 -12.75
CA ILE A 425 -19.73 0.47 -13.66
C ILE A 425 -21.07 0.52 -12.91
N HIS A 426 -21.19 -0.22 -11.82
CA HIS A 426 -22.37 -0.27 -10.97
C HIS A 426 -22.34 0.72 -9.79
N SER A 427 -21.20 1.38 -9.54
CA SER A 427 -21.06 2.38 -8.48
C SER A 427 -21.64 3.73 -8.92
N ARG A 428 -22.98 3.84 -8.85
CA ARG A 428 -23.74 5.03 -9.28
C ARG A 428 -24.62 5.63 -8.19
N TYR A 429 -24.69 4.99 -7.02
CA TYR A 429 -25.56 5.36 -5.92
C TYR A 429 -24.76 6.08 -4.83
N THR A 430 -25.40 6.96 -4.10
CA THR A 430 -24.79 7.76 -3.03
C THR A 430 -25.24 7.30 -1.66
N ILE A 431 -24.36 7.44 -0.69
CA ILE A 431 -24.69 7.30 0.73
C ILE A 431 -25.09 8.68 1.23
N ASP A 432 -26.21 8.76 1.96
CA ASP A 432 -26.75 10.00 2.51
C ASP A 432 -25.98 10.44 3.76
N SER A 433 -24.76 10.89 3.53
CA SER A 433 -23.85 11.40 4.56
C SER A 433 -22.93 12.46 4.01
N ALA A 434 -22.69 13.51 4.79
CA ALA A 434 -21.72 14.55 4.45
C ALA A 434 -20.29 13.97 4.28
N LEU A 435 -19.95 12.91 5.03
CA LEU A 435 -18.63 12.27 4.96
C LEU A 435 -18.34 11.58 3.62
N THR A 436 -19.39 11.12 2.93
CA THR A 436 -19.29 10.40 1.65
C THR A 436 -19.68 11.26 0.45
N ARG A 437 -19.86 12.57 0.66
CA ARG A 437 -20.28 13.49 -0.39
C ARG A 437 -19.37 13.40 -1.60
N GLY A 438 -19.95 13.17 -2.78
CA GLY A 438 -19.24 13.01 -4.05
C GLY A 438 -18.70 11.61 -4.31
N ILE A 439 -18.90 10.64 -3.41
CA ILE A 439 -18.50 9.25 -3.58
C ILE A 439 -19.71 8.41 -3.97
N HIS A 440 -19.56 7.60 -5.01
CA HIS A 440 -20.59 6.69 -5.50
C HIS A 440 -20.21 5.24 -5.15
N THR A 441 -21.20 4.46 -4.78
CA THR A 441 -21.09 3.04 -4.43
C THR A 441 -22.13 2.21 -5.18
N THR A 442 -22.17 0.91 -4.94
CA THR A 442 -23.19 0.00 -5.50
C THR A 442 -24.57 0.24 -4.87
N ALA A 443 -25.62 -0.22 -5.53
CA ALA A 443 -27.00 -0.09 -5.04
C ALA A 443 -27.19 -0.73 -3.66
N ASP A 444 -26.64 -1.95 -3.48
CA ASP A 444 -26.78 -2.72 -2.24
C ASP A 444 -26.08 -2.01 -1.07
N ASN A 445 -24.86 -1.52 -1.28
CA ASN A 445 -24.13 -0.77 -0.27
C ASN A 445 -24.83 0.55 0.07
N ALA A 446 -25.28 1.31 -0.92
CA ALA A 446 -26.02 2.55 -0.69
C ALA A 446 -27.30 2.30 0.10
N ALA A 447 -28.08 1.28 -0.29
CA ALA A 447 -29.31 0.91 0.40
C ALA A 447 -29.04 0.52 1.87
N MET A 448 -28.01 -0.32 2.10
CA MET A 448 -27.62 -0.74 3.45
C MET A 448 -27.23 0.45 4.33
N TYR A 449 -26.30 1.30 3.84
CA TYR A 449 -25.83 2.44 4.63
C TYR A 449 -26.94 3.46 4.89
N ASN A 450 -27.74 3.82 3.88
CA ASN A 450 -28.82 4.78 4.03
C ASN A 450 -29.90 4.28 4.99
N HIS A 451 -30.25 2.97 4.90
CA HIS A 451 -31.17 2.35 5.85
C HIS A 451 -30.64 2.45 7.30
N LEU A 452 -29.39 2.04 7.52
CA LEU A 452 -28.80 2.05 8.87
C LEU A 452 -28.61 3.48 9.40
N ILE A 453 -28.16 4.42 8.58
CA ILE A 453 -28.00 5.83 8.98
C ILE A 453 -29.35 6.41 9.39
N SER A 454 -30.41 6.20 8.59
CA SER A 454 -31.74 6.74 8.88
C SER A 454 -32.35 6.16 10.14
N ARG A 455 -32.15 4.86 10.41
CA ARG A 455 -32.74 4.18 11.58
C ARG A 455 -31.93 4.41 12.85
N LEU A 456 -30.60 4.32 12.76
CA LEU A 456 -29.73 4.38 13.93
C LEU A 456 -29.36 5.81 14.35
N GLY A 457 -29.40 6.76 13.43
CA GLY A 457 -29.09 8.15 13.72
C GLY A 457 -30.00 8.81 14.78
N HIS A 458 -31.19 8.24 15.02
CA HIS A 458 -32.10 8.66 16.10
C HIS A 458 -31.93 7.86 17.38
N VAL A 459 -31.30 6.67 17.33
CA VAL A 459 -31.15 5.75 18.46
C VAL A 459 -29.79 5.93 19.14
N VAL A 460 -28.75 6.18 18.35
CA VAL A 460 -27.37 6.32 18.82
C VAL A 460 -27.02 7.81 18.93
N PRO A 461 -26.78 8.33 20.13
CA PRO A 461 -26.37 9.73 20.29
C PRO A 461 -25.01 9.97 19.64
N LYS A 462 -24.85 11.13 18.97
CA LYS A 462 -23.58 11.57 18.41
C LYS A 462 -22.47 11.62 19.47
N GLY A 463 -21.25 11.27 19.09
CA GLY A 463 -20.10 11.21 19.99
C GLY A 463 -20.10 10.01 20.94
N SER A 464 -21.08 9.09 20.84
CA SER A 464 -21.06 7.82 21.56
C SER A 464 -19.94 6.91 21.09
N TYR A 465 -19.48 6.01 21.94
CA TYR A 465 -18.60 4.92 21.53
C TYR A 465 -19.39 3.83 20.80
N MET A 466 -18.79 3.27 19.76
CA MET A 466 -19.42 2.24 18.96
C MET A 466 -18.43 1.17 18.51
N ILE A 467 -18.91 -0.08 18.50
CA ILE A 467 -18.32 -1.22 17.81
C ILE A 467 -19.29 -1.64 16.71
N CYS A 468 -18.78 -1.80 15.48
CA CYS A 468 -19.52 -2.37 14.37
C CYS A 468 -18.79 -3.58 13.83
N SER A 469 -19.41 -4.75 13.82
CA SER A 469 -18.77 -6.02 13.47
C SER A 469 -18.60 -6.23 11.96
N PHE A 470 -19.39 -5.59 11.12
CA PHE A 470 -19.47 -5.87 9.69
C PHE A 470 -19.08 -4.70 8.78
N SER A 471 -19.04 -3.47 9.32
CA SER A 471 -18.76 -2.28 8.53
C SER A 471 -18.17 -1.17 9.39
N LEU A 472 -16.86 -1.03 9.36
CA LEU A 472 -16.14 0.00 10.13
C LEU A 472 -16.54 1.45 9.76
N PRO A 473 -16.90 1.79 8.50
CA PRO A 473 -17.42 3.11 8.17
C PRO A 473 -18.69 3.52 8.92
N MET A 474 -19.49 2.57 9.42
CA MET A 474 -20.68 2.89 10.21
C MET A 474 -20.35 3.72 11.45
N VAL A 475 -19.17 3.52 12.04
CA VAL A 475 -18.75 4.29 13.23
C VAL A 475 -18.67 5.80 12.91
N PRO A 476 -17.87 6.29 11.94
CA PRO A 476 -17.85 7.71 11.60
C PRO A 476 -19.12 8.18 10.89
N LEU A 477 -19.85 7.33 10.14
CA LEU A 477 -21.09 7.71 9.48
C LEU A 477 -22.22 8.05 10.46
N LEU A 478 -22.21 7.44 11.65
CA LEU A 478 -23.12 7.77 12.75
C LEU A 478 -22.55 8.83 13.70
N ASP A 479 -21.43 9.48 13.34
CA ASP A 479 -20.73 10.45 14.17
C ASP A 479 -20.34 9.87 15.54
N CYS A 480 -19.96 8.60 15.56
CA CYS A 480 -19.53 7.85 16.74
C CYS A 480 -18.00 7.79 16.83
N LYS A 481 -17.52 7.49 18.05
CA LYS A 481 -16.12 7.25 18.34
C LYS A 481 -15.81 5.75 18.31
N PRO A 482 -14.65 5.34 17.78
CA PRO A 482 -14.23 3.95 17.83
C PRO A 482 -13.95 3.50 19.29
N TRP A 483 -14.22 2.21 19.60
CA TRP A 483 -13.98 1.65 20.93
C TRP A 483 -13.46 0.22 20.85
N ALA A 484 -12.39 -0.07 21.57
CA ALA A 484 -11.69 -1.33 21.74
C ALA A 484 -11.23 -2.00 20.43
N VAL A 485 -12.03 -2.86 19.83
CA VAL A 485 -11.62 -3.75 18.73
C VAL A 485 -12.23 -3.31 17.41
N PHE A 486 -11.41 -3.34 16.35
CA PHE A 486 -11.83 -2.78 15.07
C PHE A 486 -11.51 -3.61 13.86
N SER A 487 -10.97 -4.80 14.03
CA SER A 487 -10.64 -5.63 12.88
C SER A 487 -11.47 -6.90 12.89
N THR A 488 -12.19 -7.15 11.82
CA THR A 488 -12.85 -8.43 11.53
C THR A 488 -11.86 -9.60 11.43
N TYR A 489 -10.57 -9.32 11.54
CA TYR A 489 -9.49 -10.30 11.32
C TYR A 489 -8.85 -10.83 12.61
N TYR A 490 -9.18 -10.28 13.78
CA TYR A 490 -8.63 -10.79 15.03
C TYR A 490 -9.53 -11.87 15.61
N SER A 491 -9.12 -13.11 15.38
CA SER A 491 -9.79 -14.29 15.97
C SER A 491 -9.37 -14.58 17.41
N SER A 492 -8.36 -13.88 17.93
CA SER A 492 -7.86 -14.10 19.28
C SER A 492 -8.76 -13.48 20.34
N ASP A 493 -9.48 -14.37 21.02
CA ASP A 493 -10.31 -14.02 22.17
C ASP A 493 -9.58 -13.29 23.29
N ARG A 494 -8.32 -13.66 23.50
CA ARG A 494 -7.47 -13.08 24.55
C ARG A 494 -7.16 -11.59 24.29
N MET A 495 -6.97 -11.22 23.04
CA MET A 495 -6.70 -9.83 22.65
C MET A 495 -7.93 -8.97 22.75
N ASN A 496 -9.05 -9.49 22.26
CA ASN A 496 -10.33 -8.79 22.37
C ASN A 496 -10.64 -8.46 23.84
N GLU A 497 -10.42 -9.39 24.75
CA GLU A 497 -10.60 -9.17 26.19
C GLU A 497 -9.67 -8.09 26.73
N ARG A 498 -8.40 -8.09 26.32
CA ARG A 498 -7.42 -7.10 26.76
C ARG A 498 -7.78 -5.69 26.27
N TYR A 499 -8.16 -5.53 25.01
CA TYR A 499 -8.56 -4.23 24.47
C TYR A 499 -9.86 -3.73 25.12
N ILE A 500 -10.83 -4.60 25.34
CA ILE A 500 -12.05 -4.26 26.09
C ILE A 500 -11.71 -3.77 27.50
N ARG A 501 -10.85 -4.49 28.20
CA ARG A 501 -10.41 -4.11 29.56
C ARG A 501 -9.69 -2.76 29.57
N THR A 502 -8.73 -2.55 28.67
CA THR A 502 -7.98 -1.29 28.56
C THR A 502 -8.91 -0.12 28.24
N ALA A 503 -9.76 -0.26 27.22
CA ALA A 503 -10.72 0.78 26.85
C ALA A 503 -11.66 1.11 28.02
N TRP A 504 -12.18 0.09 28.71
CA TRP A 504 -13.04 0.29 29.88
C TRP A 504 -12.33 0.99 31.04
N GLN A 505 -11.12 0.56 31.38
CA GLN A 505 -10.34 1.15 32.49
C GLN A 505 -10.05 2.64 32.30
N HIS A 506 -9.89 3.09 31.05
CA HIS A 506 -9.56 4.48 30.76
C HIS A 506 -10.77 5.35 30.42
N THR A 507 -11.77 4.80 29.72
CA THR A 507 -12.92 5.60 29.30
C THR A 507 -14.06 5.59 30.32
N HIS A 508 -14.16 4.55 31.14
CA HIS A 508 -15.31 4.26 32.02
C HIS A 508 -16.67 4.33 31.29
N ARG A 509 -16.67 4.20 29.97
CA ARG A 509 -17.84 4.22 29.09
C ARG A 509 -17.85 2.97 28.23
N LEU A 510 -19.02 2.41 28.06
CA LEU A 510 -19.24 1.22 27.23
C LEU A 510 -19.85 1.63 25.87
N PRO A 511 -19.53 0.90 24.80
CA PRO A 511 -19.97 1.23 23.46
C PRO A 511 -21.38 0.75 23.15
N TYR A 512 -21.99 1.32 22.12
CA TYR A 512 -23.02 0.64 21.35
C TYR A 512 -22.37 -0.46 20.52
N VAL A 513 -23.05 -1.59 20.35
CA VAL A 513 -22.54 -2.72 19.53
C VAL A 513 -23.55 -3.03 18.44
N LEU A 514 -23.14 -2.85 17.19
CA LEU A 514 -23.94 -3.14 16.00
C LEU A 514 -23.44 -4.44 15.35
N LEU A 515 -24.33 -5.42 15.25
CA LEU A 515 -24.05 -6.75 14.68
C LEU A 515 -24.90 -7.00 13.43
N ASP A 516 -24.38 -7.82 12.50
CA ASP A 516 -25.12 -8.41 11.38
C ASP A 516 -25.35 -9.90 11.69
N ASN A 517 -26.58 -10.31 11.97
CA ASN A 517 -26.93 -11.68 12.32
C ASN A 517 -26.73 -12.69 11.18
N GLN A 518 -26.60 -12.22 9.96
CA GLN A 518 -26.36 -13.08 8.80
C GLN A 518 -24.87 -13.33 8.54
N LYS A 519 -24.00 -12.63 9.26
CA LYS A 519 -22.55 -12.76 9.12
C LYS A 519 -21.94 -13.28 10.42
N ASP A 520 -21.51 -14.53 10.40
CA ASP A 520 -20.63 -15.04 11.44
C ASP A 520 -19.23 -14.48 11.23
N ILE A 521 -18.88 -13.46 12.01
CA ILE A 521 -17.58 -12.79 11.93
C ILE A 521 -16.72 -13.29 13.08
N PRO A 522 -15.63 -14.02 12.79
CA PRO A 522 -14.73 -14.52 13.83
C PRO A 522 -14.30 -13.42 14.80
N GLY A 523 -14.28 -13.72 16.08
CA GLY A 523 -13.90 -12.79 17.14
C GLY A 523 -15.02 -11.88 17.69
N TYR A 524 -16.18 -11.81 17.03
CA TYR A 524 -17.31 -10.99 17.50
C TYR A 524 -18.43 -11.79 18.18
N GLY A 525 -18.50 -13.12 17.99
CA GLY A 525 -19.56 -13.96 18.53
C GLY A 525 -19.73 -13.87 20.04
N HIS A 526 -18.68 -13.55 20.78
CA HIS A 526 -18.72 -13.43 22.24
C HIS A 526 -18.62 -12.00 22.76
N ILE A 527 -18.63 -10.97 21.90
CA ILE A 527 -18.40 -9.59 22.33
C ILE A 527 -19.47 -9.11 23.31
N ILE A 528 -20.73 -9.43 23.03
CA ILE A 528 -21.86 -9.06 23.92
C ILE A 528 -21.75 -9.75 25.28
N SER A 529 -21.41 -11.05 25.31
CA SER A 529 -21.25 -11.77 26.58
C SER A 529 -20.11 -11.20 27.41
N ARG A 530 -19.01 -10.83 26.81
CA ARG A 530 -17.86 -10.21 27.48
C ARG A 530 -18.17 -8.81 28.01
N LEU A 531 -18.79 -7.98 27.21
CA LEU A 531 -19.25 -6.66 27.67
C LEU A 531 -20.28 -6.79 28.78
N SER A 532 -21.15 -7.82 28.73
CA SER A 532 -22.16 -8.10 29.74
C SER A 532 -21.57 -8.54 31.10
N MET A 533 -20.29 -8.99 31.13
CA MET A 533 -19.56 -9.21 32.40
C MET A 533 -19.23 -7.90 33.13
N ILE A 534 -19.18 -6.79 32.41
CA ILE A 534 -18.95 -5.45 32.97
C ILE A 534 -20.28 -4.82 33.37
N ARG A 535 -21.24 -4.78 32.43
CA ARG A 535 -22.64 -4.36 32.66
C ARG A 535 -23.56 -5.11 31.71
N PRO A 536 -24.80 -5.47 32.16
CA PRO A 536 -25.72 -6.21 31.31
C PRO A 536 -26.10 -5.47 30.04
N TYR A 537 -25.89 -6.11 28.89
CA TYR A 537 -26.25 -5.60 27.57
C TYR A 537 -27.62 -6.12 27.16
N ARG A 538 -28.42 -5.28 26.53
CA ARG A 538 -29.69 -5.66 25.94
C ARG A 538 -29.78 -5.18 24.49
N LYS A 539 -30.57 -5.85 23.70
CA LYS A 539 -30.96 -5.42 22.38
C LYS A 539 -31.87 -4.20 22.50
N VAL A 540 -31.42 -3.07 21.91
CA VAL A 540 -32.17 -1.80 21.95
C VAL A 540 -32.86 -1.50 20.62
N TRP A 541 -32.40 -2.16 19.53
CA TRP A 541 -32.98 -2.03 18.20
C TRP A 541 -32.67 -3.27 17.34
N THR A 542 -33.58 -3.63 16.43
CA THR A 542 -33.36 -4.65 15.38
C THR A 542 -34.29 -4.40 14.20
N ASP A 543 -33.87 -4.81 13.01
CA ASP A 543 -34.70 -4.90 11.80
C ASP A 543 -34.83 -6.36 11.28
N GLY A 544 -34.41 -7.33 12.10
CA GLY A 544 -34.38 -8.75 11.76
C GLY A 544 -32.99 -9.21 11.24
N ARG A 545 -32.26 -8.37 10.53
CA ARG A 545 -30.89 -8.65 10.09
C ARG A 545 -29.84 -8.00 10.98
N TYR A 546 -30.00 -6.72 11.26
CA TYR A 546 -29.05 -5.95 12.08
C TYR A 546 -29.60 -5.81 13.49
N GLU A 547 -28.71 -5.91 14.47
CA GLU A 547 -29.04 -5.79 15.88
C GLU A 547 -28.13 -4.79 16.56
N LEU A 548 -28.72 -3.84 17.27
CA LEU A 548 -28.00 -2.87 18.09
C LEU A 548 -28.19 -3.23 19.57
N TYR A 549 -27.07 -3.34 20.26
CA TYR A 549 -27.02 -3.62 21.69
C TYR A 549 -26.45 -2.43 22.47
N TYR A 550 -26.95 -2.22 23.67
CA TYR A 550 -26.44 -1.24 24.60
C TYR A 550 -26.67 -1.68 26.04
N TYR A 551 -25.86 -1.18 26.99
CA TYR A 551 -26.02 -1.51 28.40
C TYR A 551 -27.17 -0.71 29.04
N ARG A 552 -27.70 -1.24 30.14
CA ARG A 552 -28.67 -0.54 31.00
C ARG A 552 -27.97 0.32 32.03
#